data_fd7251530349610bf2b06a70707c89af
#
_entry.id   fd7251530349610bf2b06a70707c89af
#
_cell.length_a   1.000
_cell.length_b   1.000
_cell.length_c   1.000
_cell.angle_alpha   90.00
_cell.angle_beta   90.00
_cell.angle_gamma   90.00
#
_symmetry.space_group_name_H-M   'P 1'
#
loop_
_entity.id
_entity.type
_entity.pdbx_description
1 polymer ?
#
loop_
_entity_poly.entity_id
_entity_poly.type
_entity_poly.pdbx_seq_one_letter_code
_entity_poly.pdbx_strand_id
1 'polypeptide(L)'
;MVVDQNYLRVKKYFLLIFFLFFSSISYSDEYSLTKITKLEEPWGSTFINNDELIVTEKDGKIKIININSKNTFEVKHNLNFLNVGQGGLLDIIYQDNYLWISYSEDRGNGETSTSIAKASLNKKELEFKNIFQANPPIDSGYHFGSRLAIKGKYLYASVGERGMGMIAQDPTKHPGSIIRIHTNGSIPKDNPKFEGKSDWLPEIYQIGVRNPQGLSLSPYDEKIYLSNHGARGGDWFGEAKKGENYGW
;
A
#
# COMPACT_ATOMS: atom_id res chain seq x y z
N MET A 1 -55.93 41.07 19.97
CA MET A 1 -55.80 39.73 19.30
C MET A 1 -55.23 38.79 20.35
N VAL A 2 -56.08 38.02 21.03
CA VAL A 2 -55.66 37.11 22.10
C VAL A 2 -55.25 35.81 21.43
N VAL A 3 -53.95 35.51 21.43
CA VAL A 3 -53.44 34.24 20.92
C VAL A 3 -53.73 33.18 21.97
N ASP A 4 -54.53 32.17 21.61
CA ASP A 4 -54.91 31.07 22.47
C ASP A 4 -53.68 30.32 23.00
N GLN A 5 -53.44 30.44 24.28
CA GLN A 5 -52.29 29.80 24.96
C GLN A 5 -52.32 28.27 24.87
N ASN A 6 -53.49 27.66 24.66
CA ASN A 6 -53.64 26.24 24.49
C ASN A 6 -53.08 25.77 23.12
N TYR A 7 -53.21 26.61 22.08
CA TYR A 7 -52.66 26.30 20.73
C TYR A 7 -51.13 26.28 20.74
N LEU A 8 -50.51 27.17 21.49
CA LEU A 8 -49.05 27.20 21.67
C LEU A 8 -48.50 26.01 22.50
N ARG A 9 -49.27 25.56 23.50
CA ARG A 9 -48.91 24.37 24.27
C ARG A 9 -48.98 23.10 23.44
N VAL A 10 -50.02 22.89 22.65
CA VAL A 10 -50.17 21.72 21.78
C VAL A 10 -49.06 21.66 20.71
N LYS A 11 -48.73 22.83 20.10
CA LYS A 11 -47.61 22.91 19.14
C LYS A 11 -46.27 22.54 19.79
N LYS A 12 -46.04 22.95 21.03
CA LYS A 12 -44.80 22.64 21.76
C LYS A 12 -44.64 21.14 22.08
N TYR A 13 -45.73 20.46 22.43
CA TYR A 13 -45.74 19.02 22.65
C TYR A 13 -45.65 18.24 21.31
N PHE A 14 -46.27 18.75 20.26
CA PHE A 14 -46.16 18.11 18.92
C PHE A 14 -44.75 18.22 18.36
N LEU A 15 -44.06 19.33 18.58
CA LEU A 15 -42.64 19.47 18.23
C LEU A 15 -41.75 18.56 19.09
N LEU A 16 -42.04 18.38 20.37
CA LEU A 16 -41.27 17.51 21.26
C LEU A 16 -41.44 16.05 20.90
N ILE A 17 -42.68 15.63 20.55
CA ILE A 17 -42.97 14.25 20.09
C ILE A 17 -42.31 13.99 18.71
N PHE A 18 -42.31 14.98 17.81
CA PHE A 18 -41.66 14.86 16.52
C PHE A 18 -40.14 14.69 16.66
N PHE A 19 -39.49 15.37 17.61
CA PHE A 19 -38.07 15.19 17.94
C PHE A 19 -37.75 13.81 18.57
N LEU A 20 -38.69 13.22 19.30
CA LEU A 20 -38.50 11.88 19.90
C LEU A 20 -38.63 10.74 18.89
N PHE A 21 -39.35 10.95 17.77
CA PHE A 21 -39.45 9.98 16.68
C PHE A 21 -38.28 10.03 15.69
N PHE A 22 -37.42 11.04 15.73
CA PHE A 22 -36.19 11.13 14.97
C PHE A 22 -34.93 10.76 15.77
N SER A 23 -35.09 10.06 16.90
CA SER A 23 -33.96 9.31 17.41
C SER A 23 -33.64 8.23 16.37
N SER A 24 -32.71 8.52 15.47
CA SER A 24 -32.11 7.53 14.60
C SER A 24 -31.70 6.35 15.47
N ILE A 25 -32.34 5.22 15.27
CA ILE A 25 -31.84 3.94 15.79
C ILE A 25 -30.51 3.77 15.05
N SER A 26 -29.43 4.20 15.67
CA SER A 26 -28.10 3.86 15.24
C SER A 26 -27.94 2.36 15.47
N TYR A 27 -28.14 1.57 14.44
CA TYR A 27 -27.66 0.20 14.44
C TYR A 27 -26.13 0.30 14.44
N SER A 28 -25.52 0.18 15.60
CA SER A 28 -24.11 -0.18 15.65
C SER A 28 -24.05 -1.65 15.24
N ASP A 29 -23.48 -1.93 14.08
CA ASP A 29 -23.06 -3.30 13.79
C ASP A 29 -22.16 -3.75 14.94
N GLU A 30 -22.51 -4.84 15.60
CA GLU A 30 -21.75 -5.37 16.73
C GLU A 30 -20.48 -6.02 16.18
N TYR A 31 -19.38 -5.25 16.14
CA TYR A 31 -18.09 -5.76 15.73
C TYR A 31 -17.45 -6.51 16.90
N SER A 32 -17.05 -7.75 16.65
CA SER A 32 -16.23 -8.51 17.58
C SER A 32 -14.78 -8.54 17.13
N LEU A 33 -13.85 -8.29 18.05
CA LEU A 33 -12.41 -8.41 17.81
C LEU A 33 -11.88 -9.68 18.45
N THR A 34 -11.30 -10.55 17.63
CA THR A 34 -10.66 -11.77 18.10
C THR A 34 -9.16 -11.69 17.89
N LYS A 35 -8.38 -11.77 18.98
CA LYS A 35 -6.93 -11.87 18.90
C LYS A 35 -6.52 -13.23 18.34
N ILE A 36 -5.77 -13.21 17.23
CA ILE A 36 -5.24 -14.42 16.59
C ILE A 36 -3.84 -14.73 17.13
N THR A 37 -2.92 -13.79 17.00
CA THR A 37 -1.51 -13.94 17.43
C THR A 37 -0.90 -12.60 17.79
N LYS A 38 0.34 -12.60 18.27
CA LYS A 38 1.19 -11.42 18.44
C LYS A 38 2.29 -11.45 17.39
N LEU A 39 2.52 -10.32 16.75
CA LEU A 39 3.58 -10.10 15.78
C LEU A 39 4.47 -8.95 16.22
N GLU A 40 5.71 -8.93 15.73
CA GLU A 40 6.66 -7.85 15.96
C GLU A 40 6.80 -7.05 14.66
N GLU A 41 6.49 -5.77 14.67
CA GLU A 41 6.54 -4.86 13.52
C GLU A 41 5.93 -5.40 12.19
N PRO A 42 4.69 -5.97 12.20
CA PRO A 42 4.07 -6.47 10.97
C PRO A 42 3.86 -5.35 9.96
N TRP A 43 4.15 -5.60 8.69
CA TRP A 43 4.07 -4.56 7.68
C TRP A 43 3.10 -4.90 6.53
N GLY A 44 3.32 -5.98 5.83
CA GLY A 44 2.48 -6.46 4.72
C GLY A 44 1.83 -7.80 5.04
N SER A 45 0.66 -8.05 4.47
CA SER A 45 -0.02 -9.34 4.62
C SER A 45 -0.94 -9.65 3.45
N THR A 46 -1.09 -10.93 3.14
CA THR A 46 -2.05 -11.42 2.15
C THR A 46 -2.50 -12.83 2.50
N PHE A 47 -3.74 -13.16 2.17
CA PHE A 47 -4.21 -14.54 2.27
C PHE A 47 -3.63 -15.40 1.14
N ILE A 48 -3.10 -16.57 1.49
CA ILE A 48 -2.63 -17.58 0.53
C ILE A 48 -3.66 -18.69 0.29
N ASN A 49 -4.64 -18.78 1.15
CA ASN A 49 -5.90 -19.54 1.03
C ASN A 49 -6.89 -19.01 2.08
N ASN A 50 -8.05 -19.65 2.23
CA ASN A 50 -9.12 -19.20 3.15
C ASN A 50 -8.72 -19.18 4.63
N ASP A 51 -7.72 -19.97 5.02
CA ASP A 51 -7.36 -20.18 6.43
C ASP A 51 -5.97 -19.67 6.79
N GLU A 52 -5.14 -19.33 5.80
CA GLU A 52 -3.75 -18.98 6.04
C GLU A 52 -3.41 -17.58 5.50
N LEU A 53 -2.91 -16.76 6.41
CA LEU A 53 -2.40 -15.43 6.15
C LEU A 53 -0.86 -15.47 6.18
N ILE A 54 -0.21 -15.00 5.11
CA ILE A 54 1.23 -14.74 5.13
C ILE A 54 1.48 -13.29 5.48
N VAL A 55 2.46 -13.04 6.36
CA VAL A 55 2.76 -11.72 6.90
C VAL A 55 4.26 -11.48 6.86
N THR A 56 4.67 -10.28 6.48
CA THR A 56 6.05 -9.80 6.63
C THR A 56 6.20 -9.03 7.94
N GLU A 57 7.28 -9.26 8.66
CA GLU A 57 7.73 -8.39 9.74
C GLU A 57 8.94 -7.59 9.23
N LYS A 58 8.98 -6.32 9.56
CA LYS A 58 9.99 -5.38 9.05
C LYS A 58 11.42 -5.82 9.40
N ASP A 59 11.60 -6.53 10.54
CA ASP A 59 12.87 -7.06 11.00
C ASP A 59 13.42 -8.24 10.18
N GLY A 60 12.67 -8.70 9.17
CA GLY A 60 13.12 -9.73 8.23
C GLY A 60 12.42 -11.07 8.37
N LYS A 61 11.36 -11.19 9.14
CA LYS A 61 10.63 -12.44 9.24
C LYS A 61 9.46 -12.49 8.26
N ILE A 62 9.24 -13.66 7.68
CA ILE A 62 8.03 -14.00 6.95
C ILE A 62 7.32 -15.10 7.73
N LYS A 63 6.08 -14.86 8.13
CA LYS A 63 5.29 -15.79 8.92
C LYS A 63 4.02 -16.21 8.21
N ILE A 64 3.65 -17.47 8.34
CA ILE A 64 2.33 -17.98 7.94
C ILE A 64 1.54 -18.25 9.21
N ILE A 65 0.33 -17.73 9.25
CA ILE A 65 -0.59 -17.78 10.37
C ILE A 65 -1.86 -18.49 9.91
N ASN A 66 -2.20 -19.61 10.54
CA ASN A 66 -3.51 -20.20 10.35
C ASN A 66 -4.51 -19.48 11.27
N ILE A 67 -5.49 -18.79 10.70
CA ILE A 67 -6.43 -17.95 11.45
C ILE A 67 -7.39 -18.73 12.34
N ASN A 68 -7.65 -20.00 12.02
CA ASN A 68 -8.56 -20.86 12.80
C ASN A 68 -7.83 -21.54 13.98
N SER A 69 -6.72 -22.23 13.70
CA SER A 69 -5.93 -22.91 14.74
C SER A 69 -5.01 -21.97 15.52
N LYS A 70 -4.78 -20.75 15.04
CA LYS A 70 -3.85 -19.73 15.56
C LYS A 70 -2.38 -20.17 15.55
N ASN A 71 -2.08 -21.26 14.88
CA ASN A 71 -0.70 -21.70 14.69
C ASN A 71 0.05 -20.71 13.79
N THR A 72 1.26 -20.40 14.19
CA THR A 72 2.16 -19.48 13.44
C THR A 72 3.49 -20.18 13.27
N PHE A 73 4.05 -20.12 12.06
CA PHE A 73 5.40 -20.59 11.78
C PHE A 73 6.14 -19.63 10.84
N GLU A 74 7.44 -19.57 11.00
CA GLU A 74 8.32 -18.74 10.19
C GLU A 74 8.77 -19.49 8.95
N VAL A 75 8.83 -18.79 7.81
CA VAL A 75 9.30 -19.30 6.53
C VAL A 75 10.66 -18.68 6.23
N LYS A 76 11.66 -19.50 5.91
CA LYS A 76 12.99 -19.05 5.49
C LYS A 76 12.93 -18.35 4.15
N HIS A 77 13.84 -17.40 3.93
CA HIS A 77 14.00 -16.72 2.64
C HIS A 77 15.43 -16.25 2.41
N ASN A 78 15.75 -15.89 1.16
CA ASN A 78 17.07 -15.50 0.70
C ASN A 78 17.23 -13.99 0.40
N LEU A 79 16.29 -13.14 0.85
CA LEU A 79 16.34 -11.70 0.58
C LEU A 79 17.51 -11.04 1.30
N ASN A 80 18.28 -10.21 0.59
CA ASN A 80 19.33 -9.36 1.14
C ASN A 80 18.76 -7.94 1.38
N PHE A 81 18.47 -7.60 2.62
CA PHE A 81 17.79 -6.36 2.99
C PHE A 81 18.47 -5.64 4.17
N LEU A 82 18.22 -4.34 4.29
CA LEU A 82 18.58 -3.57 5.48
C LEU A 82 17.32 -3.12 6.23
N ASN A 83 17.23 -3.46 7.51
CA ASN A 83 16.23 -2.91 8.41
C ASN A 83 16.72 -1.55 8.94
N VAL A 84 16.46 -0.48 8.20
CA VAL A 84 16.87 0.89 8.52
C VAL A 84 15.71 1.85 8.48
N GLY A 85 15.42 2.54 9.57
CA GLY A 85 14.31 3.49 9.67
C GLY A 85 12.96 2.85 9.34
N GLN A 86 12.36 3.26 8.22
CA GLN A 86 11.10 2.72 7.70
C GLN A 86 11.30 1.49 6.79
N GLY A 87 12.55 1.12 6.49
CA GLY A 87 12.89 -0.02 5.64
C GLY A 87 12.85 -1.36 6.35
N GLY A 88 13.03 -2.45 5.61
CA GLY A 88 12.95 -3.84 6.04
C GLY A 88 12.25 -4.70 5.01
N LEU A 89 11.62 -5.80 5.43
CA LEU A 89 10.60 -6.46 4.60
C LEU A 89 9.31 -5.65 4.66
N LEU A 90 8.72 -5.39 3.51
CA LEU A 90 7.60 -4.45 3.39
C LEU A 90 6.35 -5.18 2.87
N ASP A 91 5.79 -4.79 1.74
CA ASP A 91 4.54 -5.39 1.28
C ASP A 91 4.72 -6.79 0.69
N ILE A 92 3.69 -7.61 0.82
CA ILE A 92 3.64 -8.95 0.22
C ILE A 92 2.26 -9.22 -0.33
N ILE A 93 2.19 -9.70 -1.57
CA ILE A 93 0.95 -10.08 -2.24
C ILE A 93 1.07 -11.48 -2.85
N TYR A 94 -0.05 -12.17 -2.92
CA TYR A 94 -0.15 -13.54 -3.44
C TYR A 94 -1.14 -13.60 -4.59
N GLN A 95 -0.75 -14.28 -5.66
CA GLN A 95 -1.64 -14.63 -6.76
C GLN A 95 -1.10 -15.88 -7.49
N ASP A 96 -1.95 -16.81 -7.85
CA ASP A 96 -1.65 -17.95 -8.73
C ASP A 96 -0.39 -18.75 -8.31
N ASN A 97 -0.26 -19.06 -7.02
CA ASN A 97 0.86 -19.77 -6.41
C ASN A 97 2.21 -19.01 -6.45
N TYR A 98 2.18 -17.69 -6.69
CA TYR A 98 3.35 -16.82 -6.60
C TYR A 98 3.17 -15.76 -5.52
N LEU A 99 4.29 -15.37 -4.96
CA LEU A 99 4.42 -14.24 -4.04
C LEU A 99 5.27 -13.15 -4.70
N TRP A 100 4.85 -11.91 -4.51
CA TRP A 100 5.66 -10.72 -4.78
C TRP A 100 5.85 -10.00 -3.47
N ILE A 101 7.09 -9.63 -3.20
CA ILE A 101 7.48 -8.90 -2.00
C ILE A 101 8.22 -7.62 -2.39
N SER A 102 7.91 -6.52 -1.71
CA SER A 102 8.74 -5.33 -1.73
C SER A 102 9.58 -5.26 -0.45
N TYR A 103 10.78 -4.69 -0.56
CA TYR A 103 11.70 -4.63 0.56
C TYR A 103 12.76 -3.54 0.34
N SER A 104 13.41 -3.10 1.41
CA SER A 104 14.57 -2.22 1.33
C SER A 104 15.82 -3.07 1.06
N GLU A 105 16.16 -3.24 -0.23
CA GLU A 105 17.32 -4.00 -0.63
C GLU A 105 18.62 -3.34 -0.17
N ASP A 106 19.51 -4.12 0.42
CA ASP A 106 20.87 -3.69 0.70
C ASP A 106 21.67 -3.56 -0.61
N ARG A 107 22.10 -2.34 -0.91
CA ARG A 107 22.88 -2.01 -2.10
C ARG A 107 24.36 -1.77 -1.78
N GLY A 108 24.76 -2.05 -0.53
CA GLY A 108 26.10 -1.81 0.00
C GLY A 108 26.30 -0.38 0.51
N ASN A 109 27.33 -0.19 1.33
CA ASN A 109 27.74 1.11 1.88
C ASN A 109 26.63 1.87 2.65
N GLY A 110 25.62 1.17 3.18
CA GLY A 110 24.46 1.76 3.86
C GLY A 110 23.36 2.27 2.91
N GLU A 111 23.57 2.21 1.62
CA GLU A 111 22.54 2.58 0.63
C GLU A 111 21.50 1.49 0.46
N THR A 112 20.26 1.90 0.25
CA THR A 112 19.11 1.01 0.02
C THR A 112 18.27 1.44 -1.16
N SER A 113 17.61 0.47 -1.79
CA SER A 113 16.57 0.69 -2.81
C SER A 113 15.26 0.05 -2.40
N THR A 114 14.14 0.64 -2.81
CA THR A 114 12.88 -0.11 -2.90
C THR A 114 13.00 -1.13 -4.02
N SER A 115 12.99 -2.40 -3.68
CA SER A 115 13.12 -3.50 -4.64
C SER A 115 11.94 -4.45 -4.55
N ILE A 116 11.67 -5.17 -5.63
CA ILE A 116 10.58 -6.14 -5.72
C ILE A 116 11.17 -7.48 -6.15
N ALA A 117 10.83 -8.51 -5.40
CA ALA A 117 11.21 -9.87 -5.72
C ALA A 117 9.99 -10.78 -5.83
N LYS A 118 10.13 -11.86 -6.59
CA LYS A 118 9.09 -12.86 -6.85
C LYS A 118 9.60 -14.25 -6.47
N ALA A 119 8.73 -15.06 -5.83
CA ALA A 119 8.96 -16.47 -5.54
C ALA A 119 7.73 -17.31 -5.84
N SER A 120 7.90 -18.60 -6.12
CA SER A 120 6.81 -19.56 -6.00
C SER A 120 6.54 -19.84 -4.54
N LEU A 121 5.26 -20.00 -4.15
CA LEU A 121 4.89 -20.32 -2.79
C LEU A 121 5.46 -21.69 -2.38
N ASN A 122 6.35 -21.69 -1.40
CA ASN A 122 6.81 -22.85 -0.68
C ASN A 122 6.84 -22.51 0.83
N LYS A 123 6.02 -23.20 1.62
CA LYS A 123 5.88 -22.90 3.03
C LYS A 123 7.10 -23.24 3.90
N LYS A 124 8.11 -23.92 3.36
CA LYS A 124 9.34 -24.21 4.07
C LYS A 124 10.42 -23.18 3.80
N GLU A 125 10.55 -22.75 2.55
CA GLU A 125 11.59 -21.84 2.10
C GLU A 125 11.15 -21.11 0.83
N LEU A 126 11.36 -19.80 0.79
CA LEU A 126 10.99 -18.91 -0.31
C LEU A 126 12.27 -18.44 -1.02
N GLU A 127 12.47 -18.93 -2.23
CA GLU A 127 13.57 -18.54 -3.11
C GLU A 127 13.13 -17.35 -3.97
N PHE A 128 13.34 -16.14 -3.46
CA PHE A 128 13.01 -14.90 -4.16
C PHE A 128 14.05 -14.55 -5.22
N LYS A 129 13.57 -14.08 -6.37
CA LYS A 129 14.37 -13.48 -7.43
C LYS A 129 13.91 -12.06 -7.68
N ASN A 130 14.84 -11.11 -7.68
CA ASN A 130 14.54 -9.72 -8.01
C ASN A 130 13.97 -9.61 -9.42
N ILE A 131 12.89 -8.84 -9.53
CA ILE A 131 12.23 -8.48 -10.79
C ILE A 131 12.22 -6.97 -11.02
N PHE A 132 12.55 -6.17 -9.99
CA PHE A 132 12.70 -4.72 -10.07
C PHE A 132 13.60 -4.21 -8.95
N GLN A 133 14.42 -3.21 -9.26
CA GLN A 133 15.28 -2.49 -8.33
C GLN A 133 15.20 -1.00 -8.64
N ALA A 134 14.76 -0.20 -7.67
CA ALA A 134 14.73 1.26 -7.84
C ALA A 134 16.15 1.84 -7.91
N ASN A 135 16.36 2.80 -8.80
CA ASN A 135 17.60 3.55 -8.95
C ASN A 135 17.35 5.06 -8.87
N PRO A 136 18.30 5.81 -8.29
CA PRO A 136 19.50 5.35 -7.61
C PRO A 136 19.21 4.71 -6.24
N PRO A 137 20.13 3.91 -5.69
CA PRO A 137 20.12 3.59 -4.27
C PRO A 137 20.43 4.84 -3.46
N ILE A 138 19.93 4.93 -2.23
CA ILE A 138 20.02 6.13 -1.39
C ILE A 138 20.31 5.71 0.06
N ASP A 139 21.28 6.37 0.70
CA ASP A 139 21.53 6.27 2.14
C ASP A 139 20.46 7.09 2.89
N SER A 140 19.32 6.48 3.11
CA SER A 140 18.18 7.06 3.82
C SER A 140 17.27 5.99 4.36
N GLY A 141 16.81 6.16 5.60
CA GLY A 141 15.80 5.31 6.24
C GLY A 141 14.35 5.77 6.01
N TYR A 142 14.10 6.75 5.12
CA TYR A 142 12.77 7.34 4.94
C TYR A 142 12.11 6.94 3.64
N HIS A 143 10.79 6.99 3.63
CA HIS A 143 9.88 7.04 2.47
C HIS A 143 10.17 5.99 1.40
N PHE A 144 10.06 4.71 1.75
CA PHE A 144 10.22 3.61 0.79
C PHE A 144 9.00 3.44 -0.13
N GLY A 145 7.81 3.95 0.26
CA GLY A 145 6.56 3.65 -0.42
C GLY A 145 6.21 2.16 -0.29
N SER A 146 6.59 1.37 -1.29
CA SER A 146 6.68 -0.10 -1.30
C SER A 146 5.36 -0.86 -1.41
N ARG A 147 4.19 -0.21 -1.53
CA ARG A 147 2.93 -0.93 -1.73
C ARG A 147 2.83 -1.53 -3.12
N LEU A 148 2.23 -2.70 -3.19
CA LEU A 148 2.07 -3.51 -4.39
C LEU A 148 0.58 -3.69 -4.73
N ALA A 149 0.27 -3.69 -6.02
CA ALA A 149 -1.05 -4.07 -6.51
C ALA A 149 -0.93 -4.78 -7.86
N ILE A 150 -1.69 -5.87 -8.06
CA ILE A 150 -1.74 -6.58 -9.34
C ILE A 150 -3.06 -6.29 -10.04
N LYS A 151 -2.97 -5.95 -11.33
CA LYS A 151 -4.10 -5.88 -12.26
C LYS A 151 -3.81 -6.75 -13.47
N GLY A 152 -4.43 -7.92 -13.54
CA GLY A 152 -4.17 -8.92 -14.58
C GLY A 152 -2.68 -9.31 -14.62
N LYS A 153 -2.01 -9.02 -15.73
CA LYS A 153 -0.58 -9.31 -15.89
C LYS A 153 0.36 -8.20 -15.43
N TYR A 154 -0.17 -7.10 -14.91
CA TYR A 154 0.60 -5.93 -14.50
C TYR A 154 0.75 -5.88 -13.00
N LEU A 155 1.96 -5.60 -12.53
CA LEU A 155 2.30 -5.26 -11.17
C LEU A 155 2.56 -3.75 -11.10
N TYR A 156 1.83 -3.07 -10.24
CA TYR A 156 2.05 -1.68 -9.85
C TYR A 156 2.73 -1.66 -8.50
N ALA A 157 3.69 -0.74 -8.34
CA ALA A 157 4.35 -0.55 -7.06
C ALA A 157 4.63 0.93 -6.81
N SER A 158 4.53 1.34 -5.56
CA SER A 158 4.91 2.68 -5.13
C SER A 158 6.38 2.72 -4.71
N VAL A 159 7.09 3.74 -5.15
CA VAL A 159 8.46 4.06 -4.72
C VAL A 159 8.44 5.45 -4.09
N GLY A 160 8.70 5.55 -2.80
CA GLY A 160 8.76 6.81 -2.09
C GLY A 160 10.01 7.62 -2.46
N GLU A 161 10.00 8.93 -2.18
CA GLU A 161 11.06 9.87 -2.56
C GLU A 161 12.30 9.83 -1.66
N ARG A 162 12.32 8.91 -0.68
CA ARG A 162 13.46 8.59 0.17
C ARG A 162 13.99 9.77 1.01
N GLY A 163 13.14 10.77 1.31
CA GLY A 163 13.53 12.00 2.00
C GLY A 163 14.24 13.03 1.14
N MET A 164 14.33 12.80 -0.18
CA MET A 164 15.06 13.65 -1.11
C MET A 164 14.17 14.69 -1.83
N GLY A 165 12.89 14.82 -1.44
CA GLY A 165 11.95 15.83 -1.94
C GLY A 165 11.88 15.90 -3.47
N MET A 166 12.55 16.86 -4.07
CA MET A 166 12.51 17.15 -5.51
C MET A 166 12.96 16.01 -6.44
N ILE A 167 13.53 14.92 -5.92
CA ILE A 167 13.81 13.72 -6.72
C ILE A 167 12.53 13.15 -7.34
N ALA A 168 11.39 13.37 -6.70
CA ALA A 168 10.08 12.96 -7.21
C ALA A 168 9.66 13.65 -8.51
N GLN A 169 10.35 14.71 -8.92
CA GLN A 169 10.13 15.43 -10.17
C GLN A 169 11.10 15.01 -11.29
N ASP A 170 12.03 14.09 -10.97
CA ASP A 170 13.06 13.63 -11.91
C ASP A 170 12.68 12.27 -12.50
N PRO A 171 12.15 12.19 -13.75
CA PRO A 171 11.70 10.94 -14.35
C PRO A 171 12.86 10.03 -14.79
N THR A 172 14.11 10.45 -14.62
CA THR A 172 15.31 9.62 -14.85
C THR A 172 15.67 8.78 -13.60
N LYS A 173 14.84 8.88 -12.52
CA LYS A 173 15.00 8.20 -11.25
C LYS A 173 13.68 7.62 -10.78
N HIS A 174 13.72 6.48 -10.10
CA HIS A 174 12.50 5.83 -9.61
C HIS A 174 11.92 6.45 -8.31
N PRO A 175 12.72 7.00 -7.36
CA PRO A 175 12.17 7.56 -6.15
C PRO A 175 11.14 8.67 -6.41
N GLY A 176 9.98 8.59 -5.71
CA GLY A 176 8.87 9.52 -5.89
C GLY A 176 7.93 9.16 -7.04
N SER A 177 7.83 7.88 -7.40
CA SER A 177 7.01 7.42 -8.52
C SER A 177 6.10 6.23 -8.19
N ILE A 178 5.13 6.01 -9.05
CA ILE A 178 4.45 4.72 -9.20
C ILE A 178 5.05 4.05 -10.43
N ILE A 179 5.51 2.83 -10.28
CA ILE A 179 6.01 2.01 -11.39
C ILE A 179 4.94 1.02 -11.85
N ARG A 180 5.02 0.60 -13.13
CA ARG A 180 4.23 -0.48 -13.70
C ARG A 180 5.13 -1.39 -14.52
N ILE A 181 5.20 -2.64 -14.11
CA ILE A 181 5.91 -3.72 -14.82
C ILE A 181 4.96 -4.89 -15.04
N HIS A 182 5.33 -5.83 -15.86
CA HIS A 182 4.67 -7.14 -15.87
C HIS A 182 5.01 -7.91 -14.59
N THR A 183 4.17 -8.87 -14.20
CA THR A 183 4.38 -9.75 -13.03
C THR A 183 5.63 -10.64 -13.12
N ASN A 184 6.32 -10.65 -14.27
CA ASN A 184 7.61 -11.30 -14.48
C ASN A 184 8.80 -10.33 -14.54
N GLY A 185 8.56 -9.02 -14.29
CA GLY A 185 9.57 -7.97 -14.31
C GLY A 185 9.80 -7.30 -15.67
N SER A 186 9.24 -7.83 -16.76
CA SER A 186 9.41 -7.18 -18.07
C SER A 186 8.60 -5.87 -18.16
N ILE A 187 9.05 -4.95 -19.01
CA ILE A 187 8.48 -3.61 -19.14
C ILE A 187 7.30 -3.64 -20.13
N PRO A 188 6.11 -3.13 -19.75
CA PRO A 188 4.98 -2.99 -20.65
C PRO A 188 5.28 -2.00 -21.77
N LYS A 189 5.03 -2.38 -23.02
CA LYS A 189 5.26 -1.52 -24.20
C LYS A 189 4.38 -0.26 -24.22
N ASP A 190 3.25 -0.32 -23.51
CA ASP A 190 2.27 0.76 -23.39
C ASP A 190 2.44 1.61 -22.13
N ASN A 191 3.58 1.52 -21.42
CA ASN A 191 3.93 2.49 -20.38
C ASN A 191 4.03 3.90 -20.97
N PRO A 192 3.84 4.97 -20.16
CA PRO A 192 3.93 6.34 -20.67
C PRO A 192 5.23 6.58 -21.41
N LYS A 193 5.12 7.31 -22.52
CA LYS A 193 6.27 7.85 -23.25
C LYS A 193 6.04 9.35 -23.36
N PHE A 194 7.04 10.12 -23.03
CA PHE A 194 6.96 11.57 -23.05
C PHE A 194 7.75 12.08 -24.25
N GLU A 195 7.07 12.78 -25.13
CA GLU A 195 7.67 13.38 -26.31
C GLU A 195 8.80 14.35 -25.91
N GLY A 196 9.98 14.20 -26.51
CA GLY A 196 11.15 15.00 -26.18
C GLY A 196 11.85 14.66 -24.86
N LYS A 197 11.44 13.58 -24.14
CA LYS A 197 12.07 13.10 -22.90
C LYS A 197 12.45 11.63 -23.04
N SER A 198 13.50 11.34 -23.82
CA SER A 198 13.98 9.99 -24.09
C SER A 198 14.60 9.28 -22.87
N ASP A 199 14.94 10.05 -21.85
CA ASP A 199 15.57 9.62 -20.60
C ASP A 199 14.59 9.25 -19.47
N TRP A 200 13.28 9.37 -19.70
CA TRP A 200 12.27 8.87 -18.78
C TRP A 200 12.38 7.34 -18.61
N LEU A 201 12.53 6.87 -17.36
CA LEU A 201 12.67 5.45 -17.08
C LEU A 201 11.42 4.68 -17.51
N PRO A 202 11.57 3.59 -18.26
CA PRO A 202 10.43 2.91 -18.91
C PRO A 202 9.49 2.18 -17.96
N GLU A 203 9.88 1.95 -16.71
CA GLU A 203 9.05 1.36 -15.65
C GLU A 203 8.09 2.37 -15.03
N ILE A 204 8.39 3.67 -15.14
CA ILE A 204 7.61 4.73 -14.48
C ILE A 204 6.26 4.87 -15.14
N TYR A 205 5.21 4.81 -14.32
CA TYR A 205 3.82 5.00 -14.71
C TYR A 205 3.32 6.41 -14.37
N GLN A 206 3.77 6.96 -13.21
CA GLN A 206 3.40 8.26 -12.68
C GLN A 206 4.53 8.79 -11.79
N ILE A 207 4.74 10.10 -11.73
CA ILE A 207 5.71 10.76 -10.85
C ILE A 207 5.04 11.73 -9.88
N GLY A 208 5.84 12.36 -9.00
CA GLY A 208 5.37 13.43 -8.13
C GLY A 208 4.65 12.96 -6.89
N VAL A 209 5.03 11.80 -6.35
CA VAL A 209 4.50 11.28 -5.08
C VAL A 209 5.58 11.30 -4.00
N ARG A 210 5.17 11.55 -2.75
CA ARG A 210 6.10 11.58 -1.61
C ARG A 210 6.37 10.18 -1.04
N ASN A 211 5.39 9.61 -0.39
CA ASN A 211 5.49 8.31 0.29
C ASN A 211 4.14 7.60 0.25
N PRO A 212 3.75 7.01 -0.88
CA PRO A 212 2.50 6.28 -0.96
C PRO A 212 2.58 4.99 -0.14
N GLN A 213 1.74 4.87 0.89
CA GLN A 213 1.66 3.70 1.76
C GLN A 213 0.32 2.96 1.68
N GLY A 214 -0.49 3.30 0.70
CA GLY A 214 -1.62 2.51 0.22
C GLY A 214 -1.57 2.42 -1.28
N LEU A 215 -1.78 1.23 -1.83
CA LEU A 215 -1.95 0.98 -3.27
C LEU A 215 -2.87 -0.22 -3.43
N SER A 216 -3.95 -0.08 -4.18
CA SER A 216 -4.93 -1.15 -4.33
C SER A 216 -5.66 -1.07 -5.66
N LEU A 217 -6.03 -2.24 -6.19
CA LEU A 217 -6.97 -2.35 -7.29
C LEU A 217 -8.40 -2.21 -6.74
N SER A 218 -9.16 -1.26 -7.26
CA SER A 218 -10.57 -1.10 -6.93
C SER A 218 -11.40 -2.20 -7.62
N PRO A 219 -12.24 -2.94 -6.88
CA PRO A 219 -13.11 -3.95 -7.48
C PRO A 219 -14.31 -3.36 -8.21
N TYR A 220 -14.57 -2.05 -8.08
CA TYR A 220 -15.74 -1.38 -8.67
C TYR A 220 -15.50 -0.85 -10.08
N ASP A 221 -14.31 -0.28 -10.32
CA ASP A 221 -13.97 0.39 -11.58
C ASP A 221 -12.63 -0.08 -12.18
N GLU A 222 -12.01 -1.08 -11.55
CA GLU A 222 -10.73 -1.67 -11.94
C GLU A 222 -9.57 -0.67 -12.07
N LYS A 223 -9.63 0.44 -11.33
CA LYS A 223 -8.55 1.42 -11.28
C LYS A 223 -7.62 1.15 -10.11
N ILE A 224 -6.37 1.60 -10.25
CA ILE A 224 -5.40 1.58 -9.16
C ILE A 224 -5.53 2.88 -8.37
N TYR A 225 -5.77 2.76 -7.07
CA TYR A 225 -5.82 3.88 -6.14
C TYR A 225 -4.64 3.84 -5.19
N LEU A 226 -4.21 5.01 -4.76
CA LEU A 226 -3.14 5.17 -3.78
C LEU A 226 -3.52 6.15 -2.69
N SER A 227 -2.97 5.95 -1.49
CA SER A 227 -2.92 6.95 -0.44
C SER A 227 -1.47 7.38 -0.23
N ASN A 228 -1.24 8.67 -0.11
CA ASN A 228 0.09 9.26 -0.04
C ASN A 228 0.24 10.15 1.18
N HIS A 229 1.32 9.95 1.93
CA HIS A 229 1.68 10.83 3.04
C HIS A 229 2.22 12.15 2.54
N GLY A 230 1.55 13.24 2.94
CA GLY A 230 2.06 14.61 2.80
C GLY A 230 3.10 14.96 3.87
N ALA A 231 3.63 16.18 3.81
CA ALA A 231 4.46 16.75 4.86
C ALA A 231 3.60 17.67 5.74
N ARG A 232 3.64 17.54 7.05
CA ARG A 232 2.91 18.42 8.01
C ARG A 232 1.39 18.51 7.74
N GLY A 233 0.77 17.39 7.35
CA GLY A 233 -0.58 17.33 6.80
C GLY A 233 -0.56 17.28 5.27
N GLY A 234 -1.74 17.31 4.63
CA GLY A 234 -1.86 17.18 3.18
C GLY A 234 -1.72 15.74 2.68
N ASP A 235 -2.00 14.77 3.53
CA ASP A 235 -2.23 13.39 3.08
C ASP A 235 -3.39 13.38 2.10
N TRP A 236 -3.28 12.58 1.06
CA TRP A 236 -4.32 12.52 0.03
C TRP A 236 -4.53 11.10 -0.49
N PHE A 237 -5.70 10.88 -1.08
CA PHE A 237 -6.09 9.66 -1.76
C PHE A 237 -6.50 9.99 -3.19
N GLY A 238 -6.11 9.16 -4.14
CA GLY A 238 -6.45 9.38 -5.54
C GLY A 238 -6.12 8.19 -6.44
N GLU A 239 -6.50 8.30 -7.71
CA GLU A 239 -6.22 7.32 -8.76
C GLU A 239 -4.75 7.43 -9.21
N ALA A 240 -4.04 6.31 -9.39
CA ALA A 240 -2.77 6.29 -10.11
C ALA A 240 -3.03 6.45 -11.62
N LYS A 241 -2.59 7.56 -12.20
CA LYS A 241 -2.86 7.91 -13.60
C LYS A 241 -1.62 7.84 -14.46
N LYS A 242 -1.79 7.24 -15.64
CA LYS A 242 -0.73 7.06 -16.61
C LYS A 242 -0.15 8.41 -17.07
N GLY A 243 1.15 8.61 -16.84
CA GLY A 243 1.86 9.78 -17.32
C GLY A 243 1.64 11.06 -16.51
N GLU A 244 0.89 11.00 -15.42
CA GLU A 244 0.61 12.17 -14.59
C GLU A 244 1.76 12.49 -13.63
N ASN A 245 1.82 13.77 -13.24
CA ASN A 245 2.69 14.29 -12.19
C ASN A 245 1.83 14.89 -11.08
N TYR A 246 1.92 14.35 -9.87
CA TYR A 246 1.13 14.78 -8.72
C TYR A 246 1.79 15.86 -7.86
N GLY A 247 2.91 16.45 -8.33
CA GLY A 247 3.42 17.73 -7.89
C GLY A 247 4.24 17.72 -6.59
N TRP A 248 4.60 16.56 -6.04
CA TRP A 248 5.52 16.50 -4.91
C TRP A 248 6.94 16.85 -5.30
#